data_129c3ce5a7f51a8e093352f96f5c02fe
#
_entry.id   129c3ce5a7f51a8e093352f96f5c02fe
#
_cell.length_a   1.000
_cell.length_b   1.000
_cell.length_c   1.000
_cell.angle_alpha   90.00
_cell.angle_beta   90.00
_cell.angle_gamma   90.00
#
_symmetry.space_group_name_H-M   'P 1'
#
loop_
_entity.id
_entity.type
_entity.pdbx_description
1 polymer ?
#
loop_
_entity_poly.entity_id
_entity_poly.type
_entity_poly.pdbx_seq_one_letter_code
_entity_poly.pdbx_strand_id
1 'polypeptide(L)'
;MQSYDMIDATQNLDSYASVSGIVKNCAVNLSKMCNDLRLMSSGPRTGFGEINLPARQNGSSIMPGKINPVIPEVVNQVAFNIIGNDMTITMAAEAGQLELNAFEPIIFYNLFESLETLASAVNTLVDNCIVGITANEETLP
;
A
#
# COMPACT_ATOMS: atom_id res chain seq x y z
N MET A 1 18.39 -27.45 -8.66
CA MET A 1 19.27 -27.76 -7.50
C MET A 1 18.41 -28.51 -6.49
N GLN A 2 18.86 -29.62 -5.96
CA GLN A 2 18.08 -30.42 -5.00
C GLN A 2 18.21 -29.77 -3.61
N SER A 3 17.12 -29.71 -2.84
CA SER A 3 17.14 -29.20 -1.47
C SER A 3 18.00 -30.10 -0.57
N TYR A 4 18.62 -29.51 0.45
CA TYR A 4 19.37 -30.26 1.46
C TYR A 4 18.44 -31.12 2.32
N ASP A 5 17.29 -30.59 2.70
CA ASP A 5 16.24 -31.30 3.40
C ASP A 5 14.99 -31.40 2.48
N MET A 6 14.72 -32.59 2.00
CA MET A 6 13.62 -32.86 1.11
C MET A 6 12.26 -32.95 1.83
N ILE A 7 12.26 -33.25 3.12
CA ILE A 7 11.05 -33.32 3.94
C ILE A 7 10.58 -31.90 4.23
N ASP A 8 11.47 -31.03 4.69
CA ASP A 8 11.17 -29.62 4.90
C ASP A 8 10.72 -28.94 3.59
N ALA A 9 11.41 -29.19 2.49
CA ALA A 9 11.14 -28.57 1.20
C ALA A 9 9.75 -28.87 0.61
N THR A 10 9.07 -29.92 1.08
CA THR A 10 7.71 -30.26 0.61
C THR A 10 6.60 -29.48 1.30
N GLN A 11 6.87 -28.85 2.44
CA GLN A 11 5.86 -28.12 3.20
C GLN A 11 6.24 -26.69 3.51
N ASN A 12 7.52 -26.33 3.43
CA ASN A 12 8.00 -25.01 3.86
C ASN A 12 7.69 -23.93 2.84
N LEU A 13 6.95 -22.91 3.28
CA LEU A 13 6.54 -21.74 2.48
C LEU A 13 7.12 -20.42 3.02
N ASP A 14 8.18 -20.49 3.83
CA ASP A 14 8.82 -19.33 4.48
C ASP A 14 9.29 -18.27 3.46
N SER A 15 9.75 -18.69 2.29
CA SER A 15 10.19 -17.77 1.24
C SER A 15 9.06 -16.90 0.74
N TYR A 16 7.85 -17.43 0.58
CA TYR A 16 6.67 -16.65 0.17
C TYR A 16 6.22 -15.70 1.29
N ALA A 17 6.21 -16.16 2.54
CA ALA A 17 5.92 -15.31 3.69
C ALA A 17 6.94 -14.17 3.82
N SER A 18 8.23 -14.45 3.57
CA SER A 18 9.29 -13.44 3.59
C SER A 18 9.10 -12.38 2.49
N VAL A 19 8.80 -12.80 1.26
CA VAL A 19 8.50 -11.87 0.15
C VAL A 19 7.27 -11.04 0.46
N SER A 20 6.20 -11.65 0.97
CA SER A 20 4.99 -10.96 1.40
C SER A 20 5.29 -9.90 2.46
N GLY A 21 6.11 -10.22 3.45
CA GLY A 21 6.55 -9.28 4.49
C GLY A 21 7.30 -8.07 3.94
N ILE A 22 8.13 -8.25 2.90
CA ILE A 22 8.82 -7.15 2.22
C ILE A 22 7.82 -6.27 1.47
N VAL A 23 6.86 -6.87 0.74
CA VAL A 23 5.80 -6.16 0.04
C VAL A 23 4.94 -5.35 1.01
N LYS A 24 4.56 -5.94 2.14
CA LYS A 24 3.87 -5.25 3.24
C LYS A 24 4.67 -4.05 3.75
N ASN A 25 5.97 -4.20 4.01
CA ASN A 25 6.80 -3.10 4.49
C ASN A 25 6.84 -1.94 3.49
N CYS A 26 6.91 -2.23 2.19
CA CYS A 26 6.80 -1.22 1.15
C CYS A 26 5.44 -0.49 1.21
N ALA A 27 4.34 -1.23 1.33
CA ALA A 27 2.99 -0.66 1.45
C ALA A 27 2.84 0.22 2.69
N VAL A 28 3.39 -0.20 3.85
CA VAL A 28 3.39 0.60 5.09
C VAL A 28 4.11 1.93 4.90
N ASN A 29 5.29 1.93 4.27
CA ASN A 29 6.05 3.15 4.01
C ASN A 29 5.31 4.09 3.04
N LEU A 30 4.71 3.56 1.98
CA LEU A 30 3.89 4.35 1.05
C LEU A 30 2.66 4.94 1.75
N SER A 31 2.00 4.17 2.61
CA SER A 31 0.86 4.64 3.39
C SER A 31 1.27 5.79 4.33
N LYS A 32 2.42 5.68 4.98
CA LYS A 32 2.97 6.76 5.83
C LYS A 32 3.24 8.02 5.02
N MET A 33 3.87 7.90 3.86
CA MET A 33 4.11 9.04 2.97
C MET A 33 2.80 9.68 2.51
N CYS A 34 1.79 8.90 2.17
CA CYS A 34 0.47 9.41 1.79
C CYS A 34 -0.23 10.13 2.95
N ASN A 35 -0.07 9.66 4.19
CA ASN A 35 -0.60 10.36 5.36
C ASN A 35 0.05 11.74 5.54
N ASP A 36 1.36 11.85 5.33
CA ASP A 36 2.06 13.13 5.39
C ASP A 36 1.61 14.09 4.29
N LEU A 37 1.49 13.61 3.06
CA LEU A 37 0.97 14.41 1.94
C LEU A 37 -0.44 14.95 2.24
N ARG A 38 -1.32 14.11 2.80
CA ARG A 38 -2.67 14.51 3.21
C ARG A 38 -2.65 15.55 4.32
N LEU A 39 -1.75 15.40 5.29
CA LEU A 39 -1.63 16.33 6.41
C LEU A 39 -1.08 17.68 5.95
N MET A 40 0.01 17.68 5.18
CA MET A 40 0.63 18.91 4.66
C MET A 40 -0.27 19.68 3.70
N SER A 41 -1.15 18.98 2.97
CA SER A 41 -2.12 19.62 2.06
C SER A 41 -3.44 19.98 2.73
N SER A 42 -3.58 19.77 4.03
CA SER A 42 -4.84 20.02 4.75
C SER A 42 -5.15 21.51 4.82
N GLY A 43 -6.41 21.85 4.59
CA GLY A 43 -6.90 23.23 4.58
C GLY A 43 -8.32 23.30 4.00
N PRO A 44 -8.76 24.46 3.50
CA PRO A 44 -8.02 25.70 3.20
C PRO A 44 -7.90 26.72 4.35
N ARG A 45 -8.71 26.60 5.43
CA ARG A 45 -8.72 27.62 6.49
C ARG A 45 -8.09 27.17 7.81
N THR A 46 -8.19 25.88 8.08
CA THR A 46 -7.65 25.24 9.31
C THR A 46 -6.89 23.99 8.90
N GLY A 47 -5.60 24.06 8.89
CA GLY A 47 -4.72 22.97 8.45
C GLY A 47 -3.34 23.55 8.11
N PHE A 48 -2.41 22.70 7.73
CA PHE A 48 -1.06 23.15 7.43
C PHE A 48 -0.99 23.93 6.11
N GLY A 49 -1.64 23.43 5.05
CA GLY A 49 -1.71 24.11 3.76
C GLY A 49 -0.35 24.42 3.13
N GLU A 50 0.70 23.66 3.48
CA GLU A 50 2.08 23.90 3.05
C GLU A 50 2.31 23.49 1.59
N ILE A 51 1.56 22.53 1.10
CA ILE A 51 1.64 22.02 -0.27
C ILE A 51 0.26 21.97 -0.92
N ASN A 52 0.24 22.09 -2.24
CA ASN A 52 -0.94 21.87 -3.05
C ASN A 52 -0.81 20.55 -3.81
N LEU A 53 -1.81 19.69 -3.70
CA LEU A 53 -1.93 18.46 -4.48
C LEU A 53 -2.77 18.70 -5.73
N PRO A 54 -2.50 17.99 -6.85
CA PRO A 54 -3.35 18.06 -8.04
C PRO A 54 -4.79 17.66 -7.73
N ALA A 55 -5.76 18.50 -8.15
CA ALA A 55 -7.18 18.18 -8.04
C ALA A 55 -7.53 17.06 -9.03
N ARG A 56 -7.92 15.90 -8.53
CA ARG A 56 -8.33 14.74 -9.35
C ARG A 56 -9.80 14.37 -9.16
N GLN A 57 -10.53 15.11 -8.34
CA GLN A 57 -11.94 14.96 -8.10
C GLN A 57 -12.57 16.34 -7.97
N ASN A 58 -13.82 16.49 -8.45
CA ASN A 58 -14.60 17.68 -8.18
C ASN A 58 -14.76 17.85 -6.68
N GLY A 59 -14.60 19.08 -6.19
CA GLY A 59 -14.77 19.40 -4.78
C GLY A 59 -16.19 19.07 -4.29
N SER A 60 -16.34 18.95 -2.97
CA SER A 60 -17.64 18.73 -2.34
C SER A 60 -18.60 19.88 -2.64
N SER A 61 -19.83 19.59 -3.06
CA SER A 61 -20.89 20.57 -3.20
C SER A 61 -21.32 21.20 -1.86
N ILE A 62 -20.99 20.53 -0.74
CA ILE A 62 -21.32 20.97 0.63
C ILE A 62 -20.28 21.94 1.19
N MET A 63 -19.02 21.83 0.77
CA MET A 63 -17.91 22.67 1.24
C MET A 63 -17.18 23.28 0.04
N PRO A 64 -17.57 24.47 -0.41
CA PRO A 64 -16.93 25.14 -1.53
C PRO A 64 -15.42 25.34 -1.30
N GLY A 65 -14.62 25.04 -2.32
CA GLY A 65 -13.15 25.16 -2.27
C GLY A 65 -12.39 23.99 -1.63
N LYS A 66 -13.10 22.97 -1.13
CA LYS A 66 -12.46 21.75 -0.60
C LYS A 66 -12.01 20.84 -1.75
N ILE A 67 -10.72 20.55 -1.80
CA ILE A 67 -10.12 19.52 -2.67
C ILE A 67 -9.78 18.32 -1.78
N ASN A 68 -10.32 17.15 -2.11
CA ASN A 68 -9.98 15.92 -1.38
C ASN A 68 -8.70 15.32 -1.95
N PRO A 69 -7.77 14.86 -1.10
CA PRO A 69 -6.52 14.20 -1.51
C PRO A 69 -6.78 12.73 -1.91
N VAL A 70 -7.63 12.50 -2.90
CA VAL A 70 -8.17 11.18 -3.26
C VAL A 70 -7.11 10.18 -3.72
N ILE A 71 -6.03 10.64 -4.36
CA ILE A 71 -4.95 9.73 -4.80
C ILE A 71 -4.17 9.18 -3.61
N PRO A 72 -3.66 9.98 -2.65
CA PRO A 72 -3.12 9.45 -1.40
C PRO A 72 -4.10 8.54 -0.64
N GLU A 73 -5.40 8.85 -0.63
CA GLU A 73 -6.42 8.02 0.03
C GLU A 73 -6.58 6.65 -0.63
N VAL A 74 -6.55 6.58 -1.96
CA VAL A 74 -6.55 5.30 -2.68
C VAL A 74 -5.34 4.47 -2.34
N VAL A 75 -4.15 5.08 -2.32
CA VAL A 75 -2.91 4.37 -1.97
C VAL A 75 -2.95 3.85 -0.53
N ASN A 76 -3.49 4.62 0.41
CA ASN A 76 -3.72 4.14 1.79
C ASN A 76 -4.60 2.88 1.81
N GLN A 77 -5.71 2.86 1.06
CA GLN A 77 -6.62 1.71 1.02
C GLN A 77 -5.94 0.48 0.40
N VAL A 78 -5.16 0.64 -0.66
CA VAL A 78 -4.36 -0.45 -1.24
C VAL A 78 -3.37 -0.98 -0.21
N ALA A 79 -2.69 -0.11 0.53
CA ALA A 79 -1.75 -0.53 1.58
C ALA A 79 -2.46 -1.32 2.69
N PHE A 80 -3.67 -0.92 3.10
CA PHE A 80 -4.44 -1.65 4.10
C PHE A 80 -4.81 -3.06 3.61
N ASN A 81 -5.19 -3.19 2.35
CA ASN A 81 -5.48 -4.50 1.75
C ASN A 81 -4.24 -5.39 1.72
N ILE A 82 -3.08 -4.86 1.33
CA ILE A 82 -1.81 -5.60 1.29
C ILE A 82 -1.41 -6.09 2.69
N ILE A 83 -1.61 -5.27 3.72
CA ILE A 83 -1.36 -5.69 5.12
C ILE A 83 -2.27 -6.86 5.50
N GLY A 84 -3.55 -6.81 5.13
CA GLY A 84 -4.48 -7.92 5.32
C GLY A 84 -4.08 -9.19 4.58
N ASN A 85 -3.65 -9.06 3.33
CA ASN A 85 -3.16 -10.18 2.50
C ASN A 85 -1.92 -10.84 3.12
N ASP A 86 -0.98 -10.07 3.67
CA ASP A 86 0.20 -10.59 4.37
C ASP A 86 -0.19 -11.43 5.58
N MET A 87 -1.19 -11.02 6.34
CA MET A 87 -1.72 -11.81 7.44
C MET A 87 -2.29 -13.15 6.95
N THR A 88 -3.05 -13.13 5.87
CA THR A 88 -3.60 -14.34 5.25
C THR A 88 -2.48 -15.28 4.78
N ILE A 89 -1.45 -14.76 4.14
CA ILE A 89 -0.28 -15.52 3.68
C ILE A 89 0.46 -16.14 4.86
N THR A 90 0.67 -15.37 5.93
CA THR A 90 1.32 -15.86 7.16
C THR A 90 0.56 -17.02 7.77
N MET A 91 -0.76 -16.90 7.91
CA MET A 91 -1.61 -17.97 8.45
C MET A 91 -1.60 -19.22 7.55
N ALA A 92 -1.63 -19.05 6.25
CA ALA A 92 -1.61 -20.15 5.29
C ALA A 92 -0.25 -20.87 5.28
N ALA A 93 0.86 -20.13 5.42
CA ALA A 93 2.19 -20.71 5.52
C ALA A 93 2.37 -21.54 6.79
N GLU A 94 1.80 -21.10 7.92
CA GLU A 94 1.84 -21.80 9.21
C GLU A 94 0.96 -23.05 9.24
N ALA A 95 -0.11 -23.10 8.44
CA ALA A 95 -1.16 -24.12 8.52
C ALA A 95 -0.82 -25.48 7.87
N GLY A 96 0.42 -25.69 7.43
CA GLY A 96 0.90 -27.00 6.94
C GLY A 96 0.80 -28.08 8.01
N GLN A 97 0.63 -29.33 7.56
CA GLN A 97 0.57 -30.50 8.44
C GLN A 97 1.63 -31.53 8.01
N LEU A 98 2.54 -31.86 8.92
CA LEU A 98 3.65 -32.78 8.67
C LEU A 98 4.44 -32.36 7.41
N GLU A 99 4.41 -33.14 6.36
CA GLU A 99 5.20 -32.95 5.14
C GLU A 99 4.39 -32.32 3.99
N LEU A 100 3.26 -31.66 4.28
CA LEU A 100 2.40 -31.07 3.25
C LEU A 100 1.80 -29.73 3.70
N ASN A 101 1.81 -28.76 2.80
CA ASN A 101 0.99 -27.55 2.93
C ASN A 101 0.03 -27.47 1.72
N ALA A 102 -1.27 -27.54 1.99
CA ALA A 102 -2.33 -27.52 0.98
C ALA A 102 -2.83 -26.10 0.66
N PHE A 103 -2.24 -25.05 1.28
CA PHE A 103 -2.75 -23.68 1.22
C PHE A 103 -2.01 -22.76 0.24
N GLU A 104 -1.16 -23.30 -0.61
CA GLU A 104 -0.47 -22.54 -1.68
C GLU A 104 -1.43 -21.71 -2.55
N PRO A 105 -2.62 -22.18 -2.94
CA PRO A 105 -3.51 -21.38 -3.79
C PRO A 105 -3.88 -20.02 -3.20
N ILE A 106 -4.16 -19.94 -1.89
CA ILE A 106 -4.51 -18.67 -1.24
C ILE A 106 -3.25 -17.80 -1.04
N ILE A 107 -2.08 -18.41 -0.84
CA ILE A 107 -0.81 -17.69 -0.77
C ILE A 107 -0.53 -16.98 -2.10
N PHE A 108 -0.57 -17.71 -3.21
CA PHE A 108 -0.32 -17.12 -4.53
C PHE A 108 -1.36 -16.08 -4.91
N TYR A 109 -2.65 -16.34 -4.65
CA TYR A 109 -3.70 -15.37 -4.91
C TYR A 109 -3.42 -14.03 -4.22
N ASN A 110 -3.19 -14.04 -2.90
CA ASN A 110 -2.96 -12.82 -2.13
C ASN A 110 -1.61 -12.16 -2.45
N LEU A 111 -0.57 -12.94 -2.73
CA LEU A 111 0.74 -12.39 -3.09
C LEU A 111 0.70 -11.68 -4.44
N PHE A 112 0.12 -12.30 -5.47
CA PHE A 112 0.02 -11.69 -6.80
C PHE A 112 -0.89 -10.48 -6.80
N GLU A 113 -2.05 -10.54 -6.11
CA GLU A 113 -2.91 -9.38 -5.94
C GLU A 113 -2.16 -8.22 -5.26
N SER A 114 -1.39 -8.50 -4.21
CA SER A 114 -0.61 -7.48 -3.51
C SER A 114 0.45 -6.84 -4.41
N LEU A 115 1.18 -7.62 -5.19
CA LEU A 115 2.20 -7.12 -6.12
C LEU A 115 1.58 -6.26 -7.23
N GLU A 116 0.49 -6.72 -7.84
CA GLU A 116 -0.18 -6.01 -8.93
C GLU A 116 -0.82 -4.71 -8.47
N THR A 117 -1.54 -4.75 -7.35
CA THR A 117 -2.19 -3.55 -6.81
C THR A 117 -1.19 -2.55 -6.26
N LEU A 118 -0.08 -2.99 -5.65
CA LEU A 118 1.00 -2.11 -5.21
C LEU A 118 1.66 -1.38 -6.38
N ALA A 119 2.00 -2.10 -7.45
CA ALA A 119 2.60 -1.52 -8.65
C ALA A 119 1.67 -0.46 -9.27
N SER A 120 0.38 -0.78 -9.38
CA SER A 120 -0.64 0.14 -9.89
C SER A 120 -0.81 1.37 -9.00
N ALA A 121 -0.79 1.20 -7.68
CA ALA A 121 -0.89 2.30 -6.71
C ALA A 121 0.31 3.24 -6.78
N VAL A 122 1.53 2.70 -6.92
CA VAL A 122 2.76 3.51 -7.09
C VAL A 122 2.69 4.35 -8.34
N ASN A 123 2.36 3.76 -9.49
CA ASN A 123 2.22 4.49 -10.74
C ASN A 123 1.14 5.58 -10.64
N THR A 124 -0.02 5.25 -10.09
CA THR A 124 -1.10 6.20 -9.87
C THR A 124 -0.67 7.36 -8.96
N LEU A 125 0.06 7.06 -7.89
CA LEU A 125 0.58 8.08 -6.97
C LEU A 125 1.54 9.03 -7.68
N VAL A 126 2.50 8.49 -8.44
CA VAL A 126 3.48 9.30 -9.16
C VAL A 126 2.79 10.18 -10.20
N ASP A 127 2.01 9.59 -11.11
CA ASP A 127 1.47 10.28 -12.27
C ASP A 127 0.35 11.28 -11.92
N ASN A 128 -0.42 10.98 -10.88
CA ASN A 128 -1.60 11.75 -10.55
C ASN A 128 -1.49 12.60 -9.27
N CYS A 129 -0.40 12.46 -8.53
CA CYS A 129 -0.18 13.23 -7.31
C CYS A 129 1.21 13.87 -7.30
N ILE A 130 2.28 13.07 -7.26
CA ILE A 130 3.65 13.57 -7.02
C ILE A 130 4.08 14.57 -8.09
N VAL A 131 3.86 14.26 -9.37
CA VAL A 131 4.27 15.12 -10.51
C VAL A 131 3.63 16.52 -10.48
N GLY A 132 2.50 16.67 -9.81
CA GLY A 132 1.78 17.94 -9.77
C GLY A 132 1.81 18.65 -8.42
N ILE A 133 2.64 18.24 -7.48
CA ILE A 133 2.77 18.91 -6.17
C ILE A 133 3.45 20.26 -6.36
N THR A 134 2.90 21.30 -5.72
CA THR A 134 3.50 22.63 -5.63
C THR A 134 3.57 23.07 -4.17
N ALA A 135 4.59 23.88 -3.84
CA ALA A 135 4.67 24.53 -2.54
C ALA A 135 3.63 25.67 -2.47
N ASN A 136 3.10 25.91 -1.28
CA ASN A 136 2.26 27.07 -1.01
C ASN A 136 3.11 28.15 -0.36
N GLU A 137 3.63 29.09 -1.15
CA GLU A 137 4.55 30.14 -0.70
C GLU A 137 3.91 31.12 0.28
N GLU A 138 2.59 31.21 0.34
CA GLU A 138 1.90 32.10 1.28
C GLU A 138 1.87 31.57 2.72
N THR A 139 2.04 30.27 2.89
CA THR A 139 1.98 29.59 4.20
C THR A 139 3.34 29.13 4.70
N LEU A 140 4.34 29.10 3.85
CA LEU A 140 5.73 28.79 4.24
C LEU A 140 6.40 30.05 4.79
N PRO A 141 7.11 29.96 5.94
CA PRO A 141 7.81 31.09 6.52
C PRO A 141 8.98 31.59 5.68
#